data_0fd7324bf1402d154c27d936e192ce6c
#
_entry.id   0fd7324bf1402d154c27d936e192ce6c
#
_cell.length_a   1.000
_cell.length_b   1.000
_cell.length_c   1.000
_cell.angle_alpha   90.00
_cell.angle_beta   90.00
_cell.angle_gamma   90.00
#
_symmetry.space_group_name_H-M   'P 1'
#
loop_
_entity.id
_entity.type
_entity.pdbx_description
1 polymer ?
#
loop_
_entity_poly.entity_id
_entity_poly.type
_entity_poly.pdbx_seq_one_letter_code
_entity_poly.pdbx_strand_id
1 'polypeptide(L)'
;MAQLICITGADGTGKSTLVKSLSETLPDSHPANIWDIVEGGAIPFKSKKEIDNYLCTLTPDSRLLFLAHALMYSVDKALASKKKIILLNAYYFKYFASELALGADAKLVNRLMASFPEPAKVLYLKLDPELAAQRKQSYSRYECGLAKEPGLSVFVEFQKKALPCWDHFEQHKWIKLNSESSAETLLQQALDAIK
;
A
#
# COMPACT_ATOMS: atom_id res chain seq x y z
N MET A 1 8.06 14.79 16.95
CA MET A 1 7.02 14.18 16.11
C MET A 1 7.56 12.86 15.57
N ALA A 2 6.71 11.86 15.34
CA ALA A 2 7.13 10.60 14.73
C ALA A 2 7.54 10.84 13.27
N GLN A 3 8.57 10.13 12.80
CA GLN A 3 8.99 10.12 11.41
C GLN A 3 8.16 9.09 10.65
N LEU A 4 7.45 9.50 9.62
CA LEU A 4 6.67 8.62 8.76
C LEU A 4 7.56 8.13 7.60
N ILE A 5 7.75 6.82 7.49
CA ILE A 5 8.49 6.17 6.41
C ILE A 5 7.51 5.31 5.62
N CYS A 6 7.30 5.65 4.37
CA CYS A 6 6.39 4.90 3.51
C CYS A 6 7.15 3.85 2.69
N ILE A 7 6.68 2.62 2.73
CA ILE A 7 7.12 1.53 1.86
C ILE A 7 6.02 1.25 0.85
N THR A 8 6.19 1.68 -0.39
CA THR A 8 5.15 1.61 -1.42
C THR A 8 5.60 0.89 -2.68
N GLY A 9 4.67 0.61 -3.58
CA GLY A 9 4.88 -0.15 -4.82
C GLY A 9 3.64 -0.97 -5.17
N ALA A 10 3.61 -1.57 -6.35
CA ALA A 10 2.53 -2.44 -6.83
C ALA A 10 2.33 -3.68 -5.94
N ASP A 11 1.26 -4.44 -6.14
CA ASP A 11 1.04 -5.67 -5.41
C ASP A 11 2.09 -6.74 -5.78
N GLY A 12 2.49 -7.56 -4.81
CA GLY A 12 3.51 -8.60 -5.00
C GLY A 12 4.97 -8.12 -4.95
N THR A 13 5.24 -6.82 -4.76
CA THR A 13 6.62 -6.28 -4.75
C THR A 13 7.42 -6.54 -3.46
N GLY A 14 6.82 -7.14 -2.42
CA GLY A 14 7.53 -7.47 -1.17
C GLY A 14 7.39 -6.42 -0.06
N LYS A 15 6.50 -5.42 -0.20
CA LYS A 15 6.29 -4.36 0.81
C LYS A 15 6.09 -4.90 2.23
N SER A 16 5.16 -5.81 2.42
CA SER A 16 4.82 -6.33 3.75
C SER A 16 5.97 -7.11 4.38
N THR A 17 6.76 -7.82 3.57
CA THR A 17 7.97 -8.51 4.02
C THR A 17 9.01 -7.50 4.49
N LEU A 18 9.27 -6.46 3.69
CA LEU A 18 10.22 -5.42 4.06
C LEU A 18 9.78 -4.64 5.31
N VAL A 19 8.50 -4.27 5.42
CA VAL A 19 7.96 -3.61 6.62
C VAL A 19 8.15 -4.48 7.86
N LYS A 20 7.90 -5.79 7.76
CA LYS A 20 8.13 -6.72 8.85
C LYS A 20 9.60 -6.74 9.28
N SER A 21 10.53 -6.94 8.32
CA SER A 21 11.97 -6.96 8.62
C SER A 21 12.48 -5.64 9.19
N LEU A 22 12.00 -4.50 8.67
CA LEU A 22 12.32 -3.17 9.23
C LEU A 22 11.80 -3.03 10.67
N SER A 23 10.58 -3.48 10.94
CA SER A 23 9.98 -3.42 12.27
C SER A 23 10.73 -4.29 13.30
N GLU A 24 11.26 -5.43 12.88
CA GLU A 24 12.09 -6.30 13.71
C GLU A 24 13.49 -5.71 13.96
N THR A 25 14.02 -4.92 13.02
CA THR A 25 15.37 -4.32 13.11
C THR A 25 15.34 -2.96 13.81
N LEU A 26 14.24 -2.23 13.74
CA LEU A 26 14.09 -0.88 14.30
C LEU A 26 13.17 -0.92 15.54
N PRO A 27 13.71 -1.05 16.76
CA PRO A 27 12.91 -1.32 17.97
C PRO A 27 11.98 -0.17 18.36
N ASP A 28 12.24 1.04 17.90
CA ASP A 28 11.39 2.21 18.14
C ASP A 28 10.48 2.54 16.93
N SER A 29 10.12 1.51 16.18
CA SER A 29 9.20 1.60 15.04
C SER A 29 7.84 0.95 15.33
N HIS A 30 6.82 1.38 14.58
CA HIS A 30 5.49 0.78 14.58
C HIS A 30 4.98 0.68 13.15
N PRO A 31 4.58 -0.52 12.68
CA PRO A 31 3.98 -0.67 11.35
C PRO A 31 2.54 -0.16 11.35
N ALA A 32 2.14 0.53 10.29
CA ALA A 32 0.76 0.90 10.01
C ALA A 32 0.31 0.22 8.71
N ASN A 33 -0.83 -0.45 8.77
CA ASN A 33 -1.39 -1.21 7.65
C ASN A 33 -2.88 -0.89 7.51
N ILE A 34 -3.38 -0.79 6.30
CA ILE A 34 -4.82 -0.57 6.05
C ILE A 34 -5.71 -1.60 6.78
N TRP A 35 -5.20 -2.81 7.03
CA TRP A 35 -5.92 -3.87 7.72
C TRP A 35 -6.08 -3.66 9.23
N ASP A 36 -5.40 -2.67 9.80
CA ASP A 36 -5.53 -2.32 11.23
C ASP A 36 -6.97 -1.91 11.59
N ILE A 37 -7.74 -1.46 10.62
CA ILE A 37 -9.16 -1.14 10.80
C ILE A 37 -10.00 -2.39 11.12
N VAL A 38 -9.62 -3.54 10.58
CA VAL A 38 -10.26 -4.84 10.89
C VAL A 38 -9.82 -5.35 12.25
N GLU A 39 -8.50 -5.38 12.45
CA GLU A 39 -7.88 -5.89 13.68
C GLU A 39 -8.27 -5.04 14.89
N GLY A 40 -8.49 -3.75 14.70
CA GLY A 40 -8.99 -2.82 15.72
C GLY A 40 -10.50 -2.88 15.96
N GLY A 41 -11.24 -3.68 15.20
CA GLY A 41 -12.70 -3.79 15.35
C GLY A 41 -13.49 -2.51 15.01
N ALA A 42 -12.89 -1.59 14.26
CA ALA A 42 -13.51 -0.29 13.90
C ALA A 42 -14.60 -0.42 12.84
N ILE A 43 -14.68 -1.57 12.16
CA ILE A 43 -15.70 -1.88 11.16
C ILE A 43 -16.27 -3.28 11.39
N PRO A 44 -17.48 -3.58 10.89
CA PRO A 44 -18.16 -4.86 11.18
C PRO A 44 -17.57 -6.07 10.41
N PHE A 45 -16.54 -5.89 9.60
CA PHE A 45 -15.90 -6.98 8.86
C PHE A 45 -14.91 -7.75 9.74
N LYS A 46 -14.92 -9.08 9.60
CA LYS A 46 -14.09 -9.99 10.39
C LYS A 46 -12.87 -10.51 9.64
N SER A 47 -12.78 -10.27 8.33
CA SER A 47 -11.71 -10.80 7.49
C SER A 47 -11.42 -9.92 6.27
N LYS A 48 -10.19 -10.06 5.75
CA LYS A 48 -9.79 -9.43 4.48
C LYS A 48 -10.67 -9.86 3.31
N LYS A 49 -11.16 -11.10 3.32
CA LYS A 49 -12.07 -11.62 2.28
C LYS A 49 -13.43 -10.92 2.28
N GLU A 50 -13.98 -10.64 3.46
CA GLU A 50 -15.23 -9.88 3.57
C GLU A 50 -15.06 -8.46 3.03
N ILE A 51 -13.96 -7.79 3.35
CA ILE A 51 -13.65 -6.48 2.80
C ILE A 51 -13.46 -6.54 1.28
N ASP A 52 -12.70 -7.52 0.77
CA ASP A 52 -12.50 -7.69 -0.68
C ASP A 52 -13.85 -7.81 -1.40
N ASN A 53 -14.76 -8.62 -0.87
CA ASN A 53 -16.11 -8.73 -1.40
C ASN A 53 -16.88 -7.40 -1.33
N TYR A 54 -16.81 -6.69 -0.21
CA TYR A 54 -17.47 -5.39 -0.03
C TYR A 54 -16.93 -4.35 -1.01
N LEU A 55 -15.61 -4.25 -1.17
CA LEU A 55 -14.99 -3.34 -2.13
C LEU A 55 -15.49 -3.56 -3.56
N CYS A 56 -15.81 -4.80 -3.92
CA CYS A 56 -16.35 -5.14 -5.24
C CYS A 56 -17.80 -4.67 -5.46
N THR A 57 -18.52 -4.27 -4.41
CA THR A 57 -19.90 -3.74 -4.53
C THR A 57 -19.93 -2.22 -4.65
N LEU A 58 -18.82 -1.54 -4.39
CA LEU A 58 -18.74 -0.09 -4.32
C LEU A 58 -18.47 0.54 -5.69
N THR A 59 -19.00 1.73 -5.92
CA THR A 59 -18.54 2.60 -7.01
C THR A 59 -17.09 3.04 -6.78
N PRO A 60 -16.35 3.47 -7.80
CA PRO A 60 -14.94 3.88 -7.64
C PRO A 60 -14.73 4.92 -6.53
N ASP A 61 -15.53 5.98 -6.52
CA ASP A 61 -15.38 7.04 -5.51
C ASP A 61 -15.78 6.58 -4.11
N SER A 62 -16.84 5.76 -3.96
CA SER A 62 -17.22 5.19 -2.66
C SER A 62 -16.13 4.26 -2.12
N ARG A 63 -15.51 3.48 -2.99
CA ARG A 63 -14.39 2.59 -2.63
C ARG A 63 -13.16 3.39 -2.23
N LEU A 64 -12.82 4.46 -2.99
CA LEU A 64 -11.74 5.37 -2.66
C LEU A 64 -11.93 6.01 -1.27
N LEU A 65 -13.13 6.48 -0.94
CA LEU A 65 -13.46 7.06 0.37
C LEU A 65 -13.34 6.03 1.50
N PHE A 66 -13.80 4.80 1.29
CA PHE A 66 -13.63 3.72 2.26
C PHE A 66 -12.15 3.39 2.51
N LEU A 67 -11.36 3.29 1.46
CA LEU A 67 -9.92 3.02 1.56
C LEU A 67 -9.18 4.18 2.24
N ALA A 68 -9.54 5.42 1.93
CA ALA A 68 -8.98 6.60 2.58
C ALA A 68 -9.28 6.61 4.09
N HIS A 69 -10.52 6.30 4.50
CA HIS A 69 -10.88 6.16 5.91
C HIS A 69 -10.07 5.07 6.61
N ALA A 70 -9.94 3.89 6.00
CA ALA A 70 -9.18 2.78 6.57
C ALA A 70 -7.68 3.11 6.74
N LEU A 71 -7.10 3.82 5.78
CA LEU A 71 -5.72 4.29 5.84
C LEU A 71 -5.53 5.35 6.93
N MET A 72 -6.42 6.32 7.03
CA MET A 72 -6.35 7.36 8.05
C MET A 72 -6.46 6.77 9.45
N TYR A 73 -7.40 5.84 9.66
CA TYR A 73 -7.52 5.09 10.92
C TYR A 73 -6.20 4.40 11.31
N SER A 74 -5.55 3.74 10.35
CA SER A 74 -4.27 3.05 10.59
C SER A 74 -3.15 4.02 10.99
N VAL A 75 -3.10 5.20 10.33
CA VAL A 75 -2.11 6.24 10.65
C VAL A 75 -2.35 6.80 12.04
N ASP A 76 -3.58 7.15 12.39
CA ASP A 76 -3.95 7.71 13.70
C ASP A 76 -3.62 6.72 14.82
N LYS A 77 -3.96 5.45 14.62
CA LYS A 77 -3.63 4.37 15.55
C LYS A 77 -2.11 4.22 15.73
N ALA A 78 -1.35 4.26 14.64
CA ALA A 78 0.10 4.15 14.68
C ALA A 78 0.76 5.36 15.37
N LEU A 79 0.28 6.57 15.12
CA LEU A 79 0.76 7.79 15.79
C LEU A 79 0.47 7.76 17.29
N ALA A 80 -0.66 7.18 17.72
CA ALA A 80 -0.99 6.99 19.13
C ALA A 80 -0.04 6.02 19.85
N SER A 81 0.74 5.19 19.14
CA SER A 81 1.74 4.29 19.71
C SER A 81 2.92 5.02 20.37
N LYS A 82 3.11 6.32 20.09
CA LYS A 82 4.21 7.17 20.57
C LYS A 82 5.61 6.69 20.12
N LYS A 83 5.69 5.79 19.15
CA LYS A 83 6.96 5.37 18.56
C LYS A 83 7.58 6.49 17.71
N LYS A 84 8.91 6.50 17.60
CA LYS A 84 9.62 7.52 16.83
C LYS A 84 9.52 7.34 15.32
N ILE A 85 9.36 6.10 14.87
CA ILE A 85 9.26 5.75 13.45
C ILE A 85 7.94 5.03 13.21
N ILE A 86 7.16 5.50 12.24
CA ILE A 86 5.96 4.82 11.74
C ILE A 86 6.27 4.29 10.34
N LEU A 87 6.17 2.97 10.17
CA LEU A 87 6.39 2.28 8.90
C LEU A 87 5.05 2.10 8.18
N LEU A 88 4.77 2.95 7.20
CA LEU A 88 3.52 2.92 6.43
C LEU A 88 3.60 1.85 5.33
N ASN A 89 2.81 0.78 5.46
CA ASN A 89 2.76 -0.30 4.47
C ASN A 89 1.81 0.07 3.32
N ALA A 90 2.36 0.33 2.15
CA ALA A 90 1.70 0.75 0.91
C ALA A 90 1.20 2.20 0.91
N TYR A 91 0.60 2.67 1.99
CA TYR A 91 0.00 4.00 2.14
C TYR A 91 -1.01 4.34 1.03
N TYR A 92 -1.44 5.61 0.93
CA TYR A 92 -2.43 5.99 -0.08
C TYR A 92 -1.93 5.85 -1.52
N PHE A 93 -0.63 5.97 -1.78
CA PHE A 93 -0.08 5.91 -3.14
C PHE A 93 -0.54 4.66 -3.90
N LYS A 94 -0.39 3.47 -3.30
CA LYS A 94 -0.78 2.20 -3.91
C LYS A 94 -2.29 2.14 -4.16
N TYR A 95 -3.07 2.48 -3.13
CA TYR A 95 -4.53 2.35 -3.22
C TYR A 95 -5.12 3.38 -4.17
N PHE A 96 -4.64 4.61 -4.13
CA PHE A 96 -5.15 5.67 -5.01
C PHE A 96 -4.74 5.45 -6.47
N ALA A 97 -3.53 4.92 -6.74
CA ALA A 97 -3.16 4.48 -8.09
C ALA A 97 -4.13 3.40 -8.61
N SER A 98 -4.46 2.40 -7.78
CA SER A 98 -5.42 1.35 -8.15
C SER A 98 -6.83 1.93 -8.39
N GLU A 99 -7.28 2.87 -7.55
CA GLU A 99 -8.60 3.49 -7.72
C GLU A 99 -8.67 4.39 -8.96
N LEU A 100 -7.62 5.12 -9.30
CA LEU A 100 -7.52 5.85 -10.57
C LEU A 100 -7.65 4.90 -11.76
N ALA A 101 -6.96 3.74 -11.73
CA ALA A 101 -7.09 2.71 -12.77
C ALA A 101 -8.50 2.10 -12.84
N LEU A 102 -9.25 2.11 -11.72
CA LEU A 102 -10.63 1.65 -11.61
C LEU A 102 -11.67 2.75 -11.88
N GLY A 103 -11.23 3.97 -12.23
CA GLY A 103 -12.10 5.05 -12.68
C GLY A 103 -12.55 6.02 -11.59
N ALA A 104 -11.85 6.11 -10.45
CA ALA A 104 -12.11 7.13 -9.44
C ALA A 104 -11.79 8.54 -9.97
N ASP A 105 -12.53 9.54 -9.48
CA ASP A 105 -12.33 10.95 -9.86
C ASP A 105 -10.95 11.44 -9.36
N ALA A 106 -10.08 11.85 -10.30
CA ALA A 106 -8.77 12.39 -9.99
C ALA A 106 -8.81 13.65 -9.10
N LYS A 107 -9.87 14.47 -9.20
CA LYS A 107 -10.04 15.65 -8.31
C LYS A 107 -10.33 15.21 -6.88
N LEU A 108 -11.10 14.14 -6.69
CA LEU A 108 -11.35 13.57 -5.37
C LEU A 108 -10.07 12.96 -4.80
N VAL A 109 -9.30 12.23 -5.60
CA VAL A 109 -7.97 11.71 -5.22
C VAL A 109 -7.07 12.84 -4.69
N ASN A 110 -6.94 13.94 -5.43
CA ASN A 110 -6.10 15.08 -5.04
C ASN A 110 -6.55 15.72 -3.72
N ARG A 111 -7.86 15.87 -3.51
CA ARG A 111 -8.39 16.42 -2.26
C ARG A 111 -8.11 15.52 -1.06
N LEU A 112 -8.26 14.21 -1.25
CA LEU A 112 -7.98 13.24 -0.19
C LEU A 112 -6.49 13.17 0.13
N MET A 113 -5.62 13.20 -0.87
CA MET A 113 -4.16 13.23 -0.65
C MET A 113 -3.74 14.37 0.28
N ALA A 114 -4.31 15.56 0.10
CA ALA A 114 -4.01 16.72 0.92
C ALA A 114 -4.39 16.56 2.41
N SER A 115 -5.22 15.57 2.75
CA SER A 115 -5.64 15.28 4.14
C SER A 115 -4.68 14.31 4.85
N PHE A 116 -3.77 13.66 4.12
CA PHE A 116 -2.85 12.69 4.69
C PHE A 116 -1.53 13.33 5.13
N PRO A 117 -0.96 12.92 6.28
CA PRO A 117 0.38 13.35 6.66
C PRO A 117 1.42 12.98 5.59
N GLU A 118 2.28 13.91 5.22
CA GLU A 118 3.33 13.64 4.24
C GLU A 118 4.43 12.76 4.85
N PRO A 119 4.81 11.65 4.21
CA PRO A 119 5.93 10.84 4.67
C PRO A 119 7.25 11.59 4.55
N ALA A 120 8.10 11.51 5.57
CA ALA A 120 9.46 12.06 5.53
C ALA A 120 10.32 11.38 4.46
N LYS A 121 10.07 10.10 4.21
CA LYS A 121 10.74 9.31 3.14
C LYS A 121 9.76 8.33 2.53
N VAL A 122 9.88 8.12 1.21
CA VAL A 122 9.11 7.13 0.47
C VAL A 122 10.08 6.16 -0.21
N LEU A 123 10.03 4.90 0.20
CA LEU A 123 10.77 3.79 -0.39
C LEU A 123 9.86 3.12 -1.42
N TYR A 124 10.19 3.26 -2.69
CA TYR A 124 9.40 2.72 -3.78
C TYR A 124 9.99 1.41 -4.30
N LEU A 125 9.29 0.32 -4.05
CA LEU A 125 9.64 -1.01 -4.51
C LEU A 125 9.16 -1.22 -5.95
N LYS A 126 10.11 -1.19 -6.88
CA LYS A 126 9.82 -1.43 -8.30
C LYS A 126 10.03 -2.92 -8.61
N LEU A 127 9.06 -3.53 -9.26
CA LEU A 127 9.11 -4.91 -9.77
C LEU A 127 8.20 -5.01 -10.99
N ASP A 128 8.61 -5.84 -11.94
CA ASP A 128 7.77 -6.17 -13.09
C ASP A 128 6.50 -6.93 -12.65
N PRO A 129 5.30 -6.63 -13.19
CA PRO A 129 4.06 -7.29 -12.81
C PRO A 129 4.06 -8.82 -12.99
N GLU A 130 4.73 -9.34 -13.99
CA GLU A 130 4.87 -10.79 -14.21
C GLU A 130 5.69 -11.45 -13.10
N LEU A 131 6.81 -10.82 -12.71
CA LEU A 131 7.63 -11.30 -11.59
C LEU A 131 6.88 -11.15 -10.27
N ALA A 132 6.14 -10.07 -10.08
CA ALA A 132 5.30 -9.87 -8.90
C ALA A 132 4.22 -10.96 -8.78
N ALA A 133 3.59 -11.33 -9.90
CA ALA A 133 2.58 -12.38 -9.95
C ALA A 133 3.16 -13.75 -9.54
N GLN A 134 4.35 -14.11 -10.01
CA GLN A 134 5.02 -15.37 -9.68
C GLN A 134 5.33 -15.53 -8.18
N ARG A 135 5.48 -14.41 -7.45
CA ARG A 135 5.75 -14.41 -6.00
C ARG A 135 4.50 -14.62 -5.15
N LYS A 136 3.31 -14.52 -5.75
CA LYS A 136 2.04 -14.63 -5.03
C LYS A 136 1.49 -16.05 -5.09
N GLN A 137 0.96 -16.49 -3.95
CA GLN A 137 0.26 -17.79 -3.84
C GLN A 137 -1.24 -17.69 -4.11
N SER A 138 -1.80 -16.48 -3.98
CA SER A 138 -3.22 -16.21 -4.19
C SER A 138 -3.46 -14.77 -4.61
N TYR A 139 -4.60 -14.53 -5.23
CA TYR A 139 -5.00 -13.22 -5.74
C TYR A 139 -6.37 -12.85 -5.18
N SER A 140 -6.51 -11.63 -4.66
CA SER A 140 -7.81 -11.08 -4.33
C SER A 140 -8.48 -10.48 -5.56
N ARG A 141 -9.79 -10.29 -5.50
CA ARG A 141 -10.53 -9.63 -6.58
C ARG A 141 -10.10 -8.18 -6.75
N TYR A 142 -9.81 -7.49 -5.65
CA TYR A 142 -9.34 -6.11 -5.67
C TYR A 142 -7.98 -5.97 -6.39
N GLU A 143 -7.03 -6.87 -6.12
CA GLU A 143 -5.72 -6.89 -6.79
C GLU A 143 -5.80 -7.26 -8.28
N CYS A 144 -6.92 -7.85 -8.69
CA CYS A 144 -7.25 -8.23 -10.07
C CYS A 144 -8.25 -7.27 -10.74
N GLY A 145 -8.33 -6.01 -10.29
CA GLY A 145 -9.23 -5.03 -10.89
C GLY A 145 -10.72 -5.36 -10.71
N LEU A 146 -11.09 -5.99 -9.60
CA LEU A 146 -12.44 -6.41 -9.23
C LEU A 146 -13.00 -7.58 -10.08
N ALA A 147 -12.15 -8.31 -10.78
CA ALA A 147 -12.56 -9.45 -11.59
C ALA A 147 -13.33 -10.50 -10.77
N LYS A 148 -14.34 -11.14 -11.36
CA LYS A 148 -15.11 -12.21 -10.71
C LYS A 148 -14.23 -13.41 -10.41
N GLU A 149 -13.34 -13.75 -11.33
CA GLU A 149 -12.41 -14.87 -11.25
C GLU A 149 -10.97 -14.33 -11.20
N PRO A 150 -10.42 -14.09 -10.00
CA PRO A 150 -9.05 -13.62 -9.86
C PRO A 150 -8.05 -14.72 -10.23
N GLY A 151 -6.97 -14.34 -10.89
CA GLY A 151 -5.93 -15.27 -11.32
C GLY A 151 -4.69 -14.53 -11.82
N LEU A 152 -3.63 -15.29 -12.15
CA LEU A 152 -2.33 -14.75 -12.52
C LEU A 152 -2.42 -13.76 -13.69
N SER A 153 -3.03 -14.16 -14.80
CA SER A 153 -3.13 -13.31 -16.01
C SER A 153 -3.93 -12.02 -15.74
N VAL A 154 -5.06 -12.15 -15.03
CA VAL A 154 -5.93 -11.02 -14.69
C VAL A 154 -5.23 -10.05 -13.73
N PHE A 155 -4.47 -10.58 -12.78
CA PHE A 155 -3.62 -9.78 -11.89
C PHE A 155 -2.60 -8.97 -12.71
N VAL A 156 -1.82 -9.64 -13.58
CA VAL A 156 -0.79 -8.98 -14.41
C VAL A 156 -1.41 -7.88 -15.27
N GLU A 157 -2.53 -8.17 -15.92
CA GLU A 157 -3.25 -7.20 -16.76
C GLU A 157 -3.66 -5.97 -15.95
N PHE A 158 -4.26 -6.16 -14.78
CA PHE A 158 -4.66 -5.04 -13.93
C PHE A 158 -3.48 -4.26 -13.40
N GLN A 159 -2.41 -4.92 -12.93
CA GLN A 159 -1.22 -4.22 -12.45
C GLN A 159 -0.59 -3.38 -13.57
N LYS A 160 -0.51 -3.89 -14.80
CA LYS A 160 -0.05 -3.12 -15.98
C LYS A 160 -0.95 -1.92 -16.28
N LYS A 161 -2.27 -2.09 -16.19
CA LYS A 161 -3.24 -0.99 -16.34
C LYS A 161 -3.06 0.10 -15.28
N ALA A 162 -2.69 -0.29 -14.05
CA ALA A 162 -2.49 0.65 -12.95
C ALA A 162 -1.14 1.38 -12.99
N LEU A 163 -0.13 0.86 -13.68
CA LEU A 163 1.21 1.46 -13.73
C LEU A 163 1.21 2.95 -14.16
N PRO A 164 0.52 3.38 -15.22
CA PRO A 164 0.49 4.79 -15.59
C PRO A 164 -0.13 5.70 -14.52
N CYS A 165 -1.02 5.16 -13.68
CA CYS A 165 -1.66 5.94 -12.61
C CYS A 165 -0.68 6.33 -11.48
N TRP A 166 0.48 5.67 -11.39
CA TRP A 166 1.53 6.05 -10.46
C TRP A 166 2.19 7.40 -10.83
N ASP A 167 2.15 7.80 -12.10
CA ASP A 167 2.67 9.09 -12.55
C ASP A 167 1.87 10.29 -12.01
N HIS A 168 0.70 10.02 -11.42
CA HIS A 168 -0.08 11.02 -10.70
C HIS A 168 0.62 11.54 -9.43
N PHE A 169 1.60 10.82 -8.90
CA PHE A 169 2.32 11.17 -7.68
C PHE A 169 3.73 11.70 -8.00
N GLU A 170 4.26 12.55 -7.12
CA GLU A 170 5.60 13.16 -7.27
C GLU A 170 6.74 12.16 -7.01
N GLN A 171 6.87 11.15 -7.87
CA GLN A 171 7.84 10.05 -7.72
C GLN A 171 9.31 10.50 -7.75
N HIS A 172 9.62 11.71 -8.24
CA HIS A 172 10.99 12.23 -8.28
C HIS A 172 11.61 12.40 -6.89
N LYS A 173 10.80 12.51 -5.85
CA LYS A 173 11.22 12.57 -4.44
C LYS A 173 11.41 11.18 -3.80
N TRP A 174 11.08 10.09 -4.50
CA TRP A 174 11.07 8.77 -3.93
C TRP A 174 12.40 8.04 -4.12
N ILE A 175 12.79 7.28 -3.09
CA ILE A 175 13.96 6.40 -3.13
C ILE A 175 13.53 5.09 -3.78
N LYS A 176 14.00 4.84 -5.00
CA LYS A 176 13.67 3.63 -5.77
C LYS A 176 14.54 2.48 -5.31
N LEU A 177 13.92 1.38 -4.88
CA LEU A 177 14.57 0.14 -4.49
C LEU A 177 14.26 -0.96 -5.51
N ASN A 178 15.27 -1.75 -5.87
CA ASN A 178 15.09 -2.88 -6.77
C ASN A 178 14.58 -4.10 -6.00
N SER A 179 13.31 -4.45 -6.19
CA SER A 179 12.68 -5.59 -5.51
C SER A 179 13.13 -6.96 -6.06
N GLU A 180 13.96 -7.02 -7.10
CA GLU A 180 14.56 -8.27 -7.57
C GLU A 180 15.73 -8.72 -6.68
N SER A 181 16.29 -7.81 -5.90
CA SER A 181 17.34 -8.11 -4.93
C SER A 181 16.87 -9.09 -3.85
N SER A 182 17.81 -9.74 -3.18
CA SER A 182 17.48 -10.59 -2.02
C SER A 182 16.82 -9.79 -0.91
N ALA A 183 16.04 -10.44 -0.05
CA ALA A 183 15.38 -9.78 1.07
C ALA A 183 16.37 -9.06 2.00
N GLU A 184 17.55 -9.65 2.20
CA GLU A 184 18.63 -9.09 3.01
C GLU A 184 19.21 -7.82 2.38
N THR A 185 19.52 -7.87 1.07
CA THR A 185 20.00 -6.71 0.32
C THR A 185 18.98 -5.58 0.32
N LEU A 186 17.71 -5.92 0.12
CA LEU A 186 16.63 -4.93 0.12
C LEU A 186 16.44 -4.29 1.50
N LEU A 187 16.53 -5.09 2.57
CA LEU A 187 16.50 -4.57 3.95
C LEU A 187 17.68 -3.62 4.21
N GLN A 188 18.89 -3.98 3.81
CA GLN A 188 20.07 -3.13 4.01
C GLN A 188 19.93 -1.80 3.26
N GLN A 189 19.50 -1.83 1.99
CA GLN A 189 19.24 -0.63 1.21
C GLN A 189 18.16 0.26 1.87
N ALA A 190 17.11 -0.35 2.40
CA ALA A 190 16.06 0.39 3.11
C ALA A 190 16.57 1.02 4.41
N LEU A 191 17.37 0.31 5.21
CA LEU A 191 17.99 0.84 6.43
C LEU A 191 18.93 2.02 6.13
N ASP A 192 19.72 1.94 5.07
CA ASP A 192 20.63 3.02 4.67
C ASP A 192 19.85 4.24 4.17
N ALA A 193 18.72 4.01 3.49
CA ALA A 193 17.82 5.07 3.03
C ALA A 193 17.09 5.78 4.18
N ILE A 194 16.84 5.10 5.30
CA ILE A 194 16.11 5.66 6.46
C ILE A 194 17.01 6.52 7.35
N LYS A 195 18.29 6.25 7.42
CA LYS A 195 19.28 7.08 8.14
C LYS A 195 19.31 8.51 7.57
#